data_6010052438e283347a3da54b7918f4c4
#
_entry.id   6010052438e283347a3da54b7918f4c4
#
_cell.length_a   1.000
_cell.length_b   1.000
_cell.length_c   1.000
_cell.angle_alpha   90.00
_cell.angle_beta   90.00
_cell.angle_gamma   90.00
#
_symmetry.space_group_name_H-M   'P 1'
#
loop_
_entity.id
_entity.type
_entity.pdbx_description
1 polymer ?
#
loop_
_entity_poly.entity_id
_entity_poly.type
_entity_poly.pdbx_seq_one_letter_code
_entity_poly.pdbx_strand_id
1 'polypeptide(L)'
;MLRVDEEMDTPLLRSDQQKFIQNIQAIFNQHKIDAVIFQDYDKGVITPDLIKKVNQLCAENNIPVAVDPKKRNFEAYRNLTFFKPNLKELREGLGLNFDKSDFSSLRKAVRKLHQKQNLRIILATLSDAGVFVSQWLENDSFEDFHIPAHLRSIADVSGAGDTVVSLATICLALGMKPAEVAAISNLGGGQVCESVGVVPVNPEKLKKEMLSLDF
;
A
#
# COMPACT_ATOMS: atom_id res chain seq x y z
N MET A 1 24.75 -1.07 17.73
CA MET A 1 25.22 -1.25 16.33
C MET A 1 24.99 0.06 15.61
N LEU A 2 26.02 0.64 14.97
CA LEU A 2 25.88 1.86 14.16
C LEU A 2 25.70 1.43 12.70
N ARG A 3 24.60 1.87 12.05
CA ARG A 3 24.39 1.73 10.61
C ARG A 3 24.66 3.08 9.96
N VAL A 4 25.50 3.10 8.93
CA VAL A 4 25.79 4.29 8.13
C VAL A 4 25.40 3.94 6.69
N ASP A 5 24.44 4.68 6.16
CA ASP A 5 23.96 4.50 4.78
C ASP A 5 24.38 5.75 3.97
N GLU A 6 24.95 5.53 2.79
CA GLU A 6 25.17 6.58 1.80
C GLU A 6 24.16 6.36 0.67
N GLU A 7 23.25 7.31 0.49
CA GLU A 7 22.12 7.16 -0.44
C GLU A 7 21.97 8.41 -1.31
N MET A 8 21.63 8.18 -2.58
CA MET A 8 21.18 9.24 -3.49
C MET A 8 19.66 9.27 -3.51
N ASP A 9 19.07 10.44 -3.27
CA ASP A 9 17.63 10.68 -3.32
C ASP A 9 17.21 11.58 -4.49
N THR A 10 18.18 11.93 -5.36
CA THR A 10 17.92 12.71 -6.56
C THR A 10 17.18 11.89 -7.60
N PRO A 11 16.22 12.51 -8.34
CA PRO A 11 15.52 11.81 -9.41
C PRO A 11 16.47 11.24 -10.46
N LEU A 12 16.12 10.09 -11.02
CA LEU A 12 16.82 9.50 -12.16
C LEU A 12 16.93 10.51 -13.31
N LEU A 13 18.06 10.48 -14.01
CA LEU A 13 18.24 11.24 -15.25
C LEU A 13 17.15 10.86 -16.27
N ARG A 14 16.72 11.81 -17.08
CA ARG A 14 15.66 11.56 -18.08
C ARG A 14 15.97 10.38 -19.01
N SER A 15 17.24 10.22 -19.42
CA SER A 15 17.69 9.09 -20.23
C SER A 15 17.48 7.73 -19.54
N ASP A 16 17.81 7.65 -18.25
CA ASP A 16 17.70 6.42 -17.48
C ASP A 16 16.24 6.11 -17.13
N GLN A 17 15.45 7.14 -16.84
CA GLN A 17 14.02 7.01 -16.68
C GLN A 17 13.33 6.49 -17.95
N GLN A 18 13.73 6.97 -19.13
CA GLN A 18 13.21 6.47 -20.40
C GLN A 18 13.54 5.00 -20.64
N LYS A 19 14.81 4.60 -20.38
CA LYS A 19 15.23 3.20 -20.46
C LYS A 19 14.44 2.33 -19.47
N PHE A 20 14.23 2.82 -18.25
CA PHE A 20 13.46 2.09 -17.23
C PHE A 20 12.02 1.84 -17.68
N ILE A 21 11.36 2.87 -18.23
CA ILE A 21 10.00 2.75 -18.78
C ILE A 21 9.96 1.77 -19.97
N GLN A 22 10.94 1.82 -20.87
CA GLN A 22 11.06 0.86 -21.98
C GLN A 22 11.21 -0.58 -21.49
N ASN A 23 12.00 -0.79 -20.44
CA ASN A 23 12.15 -2.12 -19.83
C ASN A 23 10.84 -2.60 -19.21
N ILE A 24 10.09 -1.72 -18.52
CA ILE A 24 8.76 -2.06 -17.99
C ILE A 24 7.82 -2.46 -19.13
N GLN A 25 7.77 -1.68 -20.21
CA GLN A 25 6.94 -2.01 -21.39
C GLN A 25 7.31 -3.35 -22.01
N ALA A 26 8.62 -3.65 -22.10
CA ALA A 26 9.09 -4.95 -22.60
C ALA A 26 8.62 -6.10 -21.70
N ILE A 27 8.65 -5.93 -20.37
CA ILE A 27 8.14 -6.92 -19.42
C ILE A 27 6.64 -7.16 -19.63
N PHE A 28 5.83 -6.10 -19.77
CA PHE A 28 4.40 -6.22 -20.03
C PHE A 28 4.09 -6.95 -21.35
N ASN A 29 4.93 -6.77 -22.38
CA ASN A 29 4.77 -7.46 -23.65
C ASN A 29 5.19 -8.94 -23.62
N GLN A 30 6.10 -9.32 -22.72
CA GLN A 30 6.68 -10.65 -22.67
C GLN A 30 6.04 -11.56 -21.60
N HIS A 31 5.42 -10.96 -20.59
CA HIS A 31 4.90 -11.67 -19.43
C HIS A 31 3.47 -11.26 -19.12
N LYS A 32 2.70 -12.20 -18.61
CA LYS A 32 1.40 -11.89 -17.99
C LYS A 32 1.67 -11.20 -16.65
N ILE A 33 1.13 -10.01 -16.47
CA ILE A 33 1.22 -9.24 -15.23
C ILE A 33 -0.15 -9.25 -14.56
N ASP A 34 -0.25 -9.76 -13.34
CA ASP A 34 -1.50 -9.83 -12.58
C ASP A 34 -1.70 -8.61 -11.66
N ALA A 35 -0.64 -7.93 -11.26
CA ALA A 35 -0.68 -6.68 -10.49
C ALA A 35 0.64 -5.93 -10.56
N VAL A 36 0.62 -4.64 -10.21
CA VAL A 36 1.82 -3.78 -10.07
C VAL A 36 1.83 -3.13 -8.69
N ILE A 37 3.00 -3.10 -8.05
CA ILE A 37 3.22 -2.41 -6.78
C ILE A 37 4.22 -1.27 -6.98
N PHE A 38 3.83 -0.05 -6.64
CA PHE A 38 4.77 1.03 -6.38
C PHE A 38 5.21 0.97 -4.92
N GLN A 39 6.40 0.43 -4.68
CA GLN A 39 7.06 0.48 -3.39
C GLN A 39 7.95 1.72 -3.35
N ASP A 40 7.42 2.83 -2.84
CA ASP A 40 8.12 4.11 -2.82
C ASP A 40 8.98 4.24 -1.56
N TYR A 41 10.30 4.35 -1.74
CA TYR A 41 11.24 4.63 -0.66
C TYR A 41 11.78 6.07 -0.70
N ASP A 42 11.24 6.91 -1.61
CA ASP A 42 11.67 8.29 -1.79
C ASP A 42 13.17 8.45 -2.14
N LYS A 43 13.70 7.49 -2.92
CA LYS A 43 15.12 7.44 -3.35
C LYS A 43 15.30 7.86 -4.82
N GLY A 44 14.39 8.65 -5.37
CA GLY A 44 14.51 9.28 -6.70
C GLY A 44 14.21 8.38 -7.91
N VAL A 45 14.00 7.06 -7.73
CA VAL A 45 13.63 6.14 -8.83
C VAL A 45 12.20 6.39 -9.27
N ILE A 46 11.27 6.46 -8.32
CA ILE A 46 9.86 6.71 -8.59
C ILE A 46 9.65 8.22 -8.73
N THR A 47 9.25 8.65 -9.93
CA THR A 47 8.95 10.04 -10.26
C THR A 47 7.51 10.19 -10.70
N PRO A 48 6.93 11.40 -10.67
CA PRO A 48 5.56 11.63 -11.14
C PRO A 48 5.33 11.18 -12.60
N ASP A 49 6.34 11.34 -13.48
CA ASP A 49 6.25 10.89 -14.89
C ASP A 49 6.23 9.37 -14.99
N LEU A 50 7.08 8.67 -14.22
CA LEU A 50 7.08 7.21 -14.15
C LEU A 50 5.73 6.69 -13.62
N ILE A 51 5.22 7.26 -12.52
CA ILE A 51 3.92 6.90 -11.96
C ILE A 51 2.82 7.01 -13.02
N LYS A 52 2.75 8.16 -13.70
CA LYS A 52 1.75 8.40 -14.73
C LYS A 52 1.81 7.38 -15.86
N LYS A 53 3.00 7.09 -16.40
CA LYS A 53 3.18 6.19 -17.54
C LYS A 53 2.88 4.75 -17.19
N VAL A 54 3.38 4.26 -16.04
CA VAL A 54 3.12 2.89 -15.61
C VAL A 54 1.64 2.71 -15.26
N ASN A 55 1.02 3.69 -14.59
CA ASN A 55 -0.38 3.61 -14.27
C ASN A 55 -1.27 3.59 -15.53
N GLN A 56 -0.92 4.39 -16.55
CA GLN A 56 -1.61 4.34 -17.84
C GLN A 56 -1.49 2.95 -18.49
N LEU A 57 -0.30 2.38 -18.52
CA LEU A 57 -0.06 1.04 -19.06
C LEU A 57 -0.86 -0.04 -18.29
N CYS A 58 -0.96 0.08 -16.98
CA CYS A 58 -1.78 -0.82 -16.17
C CYS A 58 -3.27 -0.66 -16.46
N ALA A 59 -3.75 0.57 -16.61
CA ALA A 59 -5.16 0.85 -16.92
C ALA A 59 -5.57 0.30 -18.29
N GLU A 60 -4.71 0.45 -19.32
CA GLU A 60 -4.92 -0.10 -20.66
C GLU A 60 -5.01 -1.64 -20.68
N ASN A 61 -4.39 -2.31 -19.70
CA ASN A 61 -4.37 -3.77 -19.57
C ASN A 61 -5.28 -4.30 -18.45
N ASN A 62 -6.08 -3.45 -17.80
CA ASN A 62 -6.92 -3.81 -16.64
C ASN A 62 -6.14 -4.45 -15.47
N ILE A 63 -4.90 -4.02 -15.26
CA ILE A 63 -4.02 -4.51 -14.21
C ILE A 63 -4.18 -3.65 -12.95
N PRO A 64 -4.49 -4.22 -11.78
CA PRO A 64 -4.58 -3.48 -10.53
C PRO A 64 -3.22 -2.93 -10.11
N VAL A 65 -3.24 -1.69 -9.60
CA VAL A 65 -2.06 -1.00 -9.10
C VAL A 65 -2.20 -0.74 -7.62
N ALA A 66 -1.22 -1.20 -6.85
CA ALA A 66 -1.10 -0.92 -5.43
C ALA A 66 0.09 0.00 -5.15
N VAL A 67 -0.02 0.82 -4.10
CA VAL A 67 1.00 1.80 -3.74
C VAL A 67 1.24 1.80 -2.23
N ASP A 68 2.51 1.74 -1.83
CA ASP A 68 2.99 2.20 -0.52
C ASP A 68 3.64 3.58 -0.71
N PRO A 69 2.92 4.68 -0.41
CA PRO A 69 3.35 6.02 -0.80
C PRO A 69 4.38 6.60 0.16
N LYS A 70 5.19 7.54 -0.36
CA LYS A 70 5.97 8.47 0.45
C LYS A 70 5.58 9.91 0.13
N LYS A 71 5.98 10.81 1.01
CA LYS A 71 5.54 12.22 1.02
C LYS A 71 5.79 12.93 -0.31
N ARG A 72 6.97 12.75 -0.93
CA ARG A 72 7.36 13.46 -2.16
C ARG A 72 6.38 13.23 -3.31
N ASN A 73 5.95 11.99 -3.50
CA ASN A 73 5.08 11.60 -4.60
C ASN A 73 3.62 11.41 -4.19
N PHE A 74 3.25 11.71 -2.94
CA PHE A 74 1.92 11.41 -2.38
C PHE A 74 0.77 11.91 -3.28
N GLU A 75 0.87 13.12 -3.81
CA GLU A 75 -0.15 13.71 -4.68
C GLU A 75 -0.07 13.26 -6.15
N ALA A 76 1.02 12.64 -6.56
CA ALA A 76 1.20 12.13 -7.92
C ALA A 76 0.45 10.81 -8.16
N TYR A 77 0.19 10.05 -7.11
CA TYR A 77 -0.55 8.80 -7.17
C TYR A 77 -2.05 9.06 -7.36
N ARG A 78 -2.54 8.88 -8.58
CA ARG A 78 -3.94 9.11 -8.97
C ARG A 78 -4.49 7.98 -9.82
N ASN A 79 -5.82 7.79 -9.79
CA ASN A 79 -6.53 6.77 -10.58
C ASN A 79 -5.99 5.36 -10.30
N LEU A 80 -5.82 5.00 -9.02
CA LEU A 80 -5.24 3.73 -8.61
C LEU A 80 -6.26 2.82 -7.98
N THR A 81 -5.98 1.51 -8.06
CA THR A 81 -6.84 0.49 -7.44
C THR A 81 -6.70 0.49 -5.93
N PHE A 82 -5.45 0.58 -5.42
CA PHE A 82 -5.17 0.42 -3.99
C PHE A 82 -4.06 1.37 -3.51
N PHE A 83 -4.32 2.04 -2.41
CA PHE A 83 -3.40 3.00 -1.82
C PHE A 83 -3.25 2.73 -0.31
N LYS A 84 -2.02 2.46 0.14
CA LYS A 84 -1.74 2.05 1.53
C LYS A 84 -0.89 3.09 2.27
N PRO A 85 -1.41 4.21 2.72
CA PRO A 85 -0.67 5.10 3.60
C PRO A 85 -0.65 4.54 5.03
N ASN A 86 0.40 4.84 5.78
CA ASN A 86 0.31 4.80 7.23
C ASN A 86 -0.29 6.11 7.77
N LEU A 87 -0.60 6.15 9.07
CA LEU A 87 -1.24 7.32 9.68
C LEU A 87 -0.39 8.60 9.54
N LYS A 88 0.94 8.49 9.62
CA LYS A 88 1.85 9.63 9.44
C LYS A 88 1.81 10.14 7.99
N GLU A 89 1.93 9.24 7.04
CA GLU A 89 1.88 9.56 5.60
C GLU A 89 0.53 10.18 5.21
N LEU A 90 -0.57 9.67 5.77
CA LEU A 90 -1.91 10.22 5.56
C LEU A 90 -2.05 11.64 6.10
N ARG A 91 -1.57 11.89 7.33
CA ARG A 91 -1.57 13.22 7.95
C ARG A 91 -0.73 14.22 7.16
N GLU A 92 0.50 13.83 6.83
CA GLU A 92 1.44 14.69 6.10
C GLU A 92 0.96 14.97 4.66
N GLY A 93 0.46 13.95 3.95
CA GLY A 93 -0.02 14.08 2.58
C GLY A 93 -1.28 14.93 2.44
N LEU A 94 -2.10 14.99 3.48
CA LEU A 94 -3.33 15.82 3.49
C LEU A 94 -3.18 17.14 4.25
N GLY A 95 -2.06 17.37 4.94
CA GLY A 95 -1.87 18.54 5.81
C GLY A 95 -2.85 18.55 6.98
N LEU A 96 -3.19 17.39 7.53
CA LEU A 96 -4.16 17.21 8.61
C LEU A 96 -3.47 16.71 9.88
N ASN A 97 -4.09 16.98 11.04
CA ASN A 97 -3.67 16.43 12.31
C ASN A 97 -4.89 15.87 13.04
N PHE A 98 -4.87 14.58 13.38
CA PHE A 98 -5.93 13.90 14.15
C PHE A 98 -5.31 12.69 14.86
N ASP A 99 -5.89 12.25 15.95
CA ASP A 99 -5.43 11.06 16.68
C ASP A 99 -5.83 9.77 15.98
N LYS A 100 -5.07 8.68 16.20
CA LYS A 100 -5.37 7.34 15.63
C LYS A 100 -6.71 6.77 16.10
N SER A 101 -7.20 7.21 17.24
CA SER A 101 -8.50 6.83 17.81
C SER A 101 -9.67 7.68 17.29
N ASP A 102 -9.38 8.80 16.61
CA ASP A 102 -10.41 9.64 15.99
C ASP A 102 -10.81 9.11 14.60
N PHE A 103 -11.61 8.03 14.62
CA PHE A 103 -12.14 7.43 13.39
C PHE A 103 -13.05 8.37 12.59
N SER A 104 -13.65 9.39 13.20
CA SER A 104 -14.45 10.37 12.47
C SER A 104 -13.57 11.23 11.56
N SER A 105 -12.48 11.76 12.10
CA SER A 105 -11.49 12.54 11.32
C SER A 105 -10.76 11.69 10.31
N LEU A 106 -10.39 10.45 10.67
CA LEU A 106 -9.78 9.47 9.76
C LEU A 106 -10.69 9.21 8.54
N ARG A 107 -11.98 8.92 8.78
CA ARG A 107 -12.96 8.67 7.71
C ARG A 107 -13.11 9.88 6.78
N LYS A 108 -13.18 11.10 7.32
CA LYS A 108 -13.23 12.32 6.52
C LYS A 108 -11.96 12.51 5.68
N ALA A 109 -10.79 12.24 6.26
CA ALA A 109 -9.50 12.34 5.58
C ALA A 109 -9.42 11.34 4.42
N VAL A 110 -9.80 10.09 4.65
CA VAL A 110 -9.81 9.02 3.64
C VAL A 110 -10.77 9.33 2.50
N ARG A 111 -11.99 9.79 2.79
CA ARG A 111 -12.96 10.20 1.76
C ARG A 111 -12.46 11.36 0.91
N LYS A 112 -11.86 12.37 1.53
CA LYS A 112 -11.22 13.47 0.81
C LYS A 112 -10.12 12.97 -0.12
N LEU A 113 -9.35 11.98 0.33
CA LEU A 113 -8.26 11.38 -0.46
C LEU A 113 -8.81 10.57 -1.64
N HIS A 114 -9.85 9.76 -1.45
CA HIS A 114 -10.55 9.06 -2.52
C HIS A 114 -10.93 10.03 -3.66
N GLN A 115 -11.63 11.10 -3.31
CA GLN A 115 -12.12 12.09 -4.28
C GLN A 115 -11.00 12.90 -4.93
N LYS A 116 -10.00 13.35 -4.13
CA LYS A 116 -8.89 14.20 -4.63
C LYS A 116 -8.00 13.47 -5.64
N GLN A 117 -7.76 12.16 -5.44
CA GLN A 117 -6.82 11.38 -6.22
C GLN A 117 -7.46 10.27 -7.05
N ASN A 118 -8.80 10.13 -6.99
CA ASN A 118 -9.55 9.07 -7.66
C ASN A 118 -8.99 7.68 -7.33
N LEU A 119 -8.95 7.36 -6.04
CA LEU A 119 -8.47 6.08 -5.52
C LEU A 119 -9.66 5.18 -5.21
N ARG A 120 -9.61 3.91 -5.62
CA ARG A 120 -10.72 2.98 -5.43
C ARG A 120 -10.77 2.37 -4.03
N ILE A 121 -9.62 1.96 -3.52
CA ILE A 121 -9.48 1.35 -2.18
C ILE A 121 -8.33 2.02 -1.45
N ILE A 122 -8.55 2.44 -0.21
CA ILE A 122 -7.53 2.98 0.67
C ILE A 122 -7.46 2.11 1.93
N LEU A 123 -6.27 1.62 2.27
CA LEU A 123 -5.98 0.91 3.49
C LEU A 123 -5.00 1.72 4.32
N ALA A 124 -5.48 2.38 5.37
CA ALA A 124 -4.64 3.12 6.31
C ALA A 124 -4.14 2.18 7.41
N THR A 125 -2.82 2.03 7.56
CA THR A 125 -2.25 1.29 8.70
C THR A 125 -2.13 2.20 9.91
N LEU A 126 -2.64 1.73 11.06
CA LEU A 126 -2.80 2.50 12.29
C LEU A 126 -1.92 1.99 13.45
N SER A 127 -0.86 1.25 13.13
CA SER A 127 0.04 0.63 14.10
C SER A 127 -0.70 -0.36 15.02
N ASP A 128 -0.62 -0.18 16.32
CA ASP A 128 -1.31 -0.97 17.35
C ASP A 128 -2.84 -0.90 17.30
N ALA A 129 -3.41 0.07 16.59
CA ALA A 129 -4.84 0.15 16.32
C ALA A 129 -5.30 -0.70 15.11
N GLY A 130 -4.38 -1.38 14.43
CA GLY A 130 -4.69 -2.24 13.28
C GLY A 130 -4.76 -1.49 11.96
N VAL A 131 -5.79 -1.77 11.15
CA VAL A 131 -5.96 -1.17 9.83
C VAL A 131 -7.38 -0.65 9.63
N PHE A 132 -7.49 0.43 8.88
CA PHE A 132 -8.76 0.97 8.41
C PHE A 132 -8.79 0.88 6.88
N VAL A 133 -9.76 0.16 6.34
CA VAL A 133 -9.96 0.05 4.90
C VAL A 133 -11.25 0.77 4.48
N SER A 134 -11.17 1.49 3.39
CA SER A 134 -12.31 2.19 2.78
C SER A 134 -12.33 1.88 1.29
N GLN A 135 -13.51 1.55 0.77
CA GLN A 135 -13.76 1.39 -0.66
C GLN A 135 -14.73 2.47 -1.15
N TRP A 136 -14.38 3.12 -2.25
CA TRP A 136 -15.29 4.01 -2.97
C TRP A 136 -16.06 3.22 -4.03
N LEU A 137 -17.39 3.23 -3.93
CA LEU A 137 -18.30 2.50 -4.80
C LEU A 137 -18.81 3.37 -5.97
N GLU A 138 -19.31 2.72 -7.01
CA GLU A 138 -19.80 3.39 -8.23
C GLU A 138 -20.98 4.34 -7.99
N ASN A 139 -21.79 4.10 -6.95
CA ASN A 139 -22.89 4.98 -6.54
C ASN A 139 -22.47 6.16 -5.67
N ASP A 140 -21.18 6.49 -5.66
CA ASP A 140 -20.55 7.54 -4.86
C ASP A 140 -20.70 7.35 -3.33
N SER A 141 -20.99 6.12 -2.89
CA SER A 141 -20.98 5.73 -1.49
C SER A 141 -19.64 5.09 -1.09
N PHE A 142 -19.46 4.89 0.22
CA PHE A 142 -18.25 4.31 0.78
C PHE A 142 -18.59 3.14 1.70
N GLU A 143 -17.80 2.08 1.60
CA GLU A 143 -17.77 0.99 2.57
C GLU A 143 -16.49 1.08 3.39
N ASP A 144 -16.63 1.18 4.70
CA ASP A 144 -15.52 1.35 5.64
C ASP A 144 -15.49 0.22 6.65
N PHE A 145 -14.31 -0.37 6.85
CA PHE A 145 -14.09 -1.40 7.88
C PHE A 145 -12.86 -1.01 8.71
N HIS A 146 -12.95 -1.23 10.02
CA HIS A 146 -11.81 -1.18 10.93
C HIS A 146 -11.52 -2.59 11.43
N ILE A 147 -10.31 -3.04 11.23
CA ILE A 147 -9.84 -4.35 11.69
C ILE A 147 -8.75 -4.10 12.72
N PRO A 148 -9.00 -4.43 13.98
CA PRO A 148 -8.03 -4.20 15.05
C PRO A 148 -6.76 -5.03 14.85
N ALA A 149 -5.66 -4.58 15.43
CA ALA A 149 -4.44 -5.35 15.45
C ALA A 149 -4.63 -6.63 16.29
N HIS A 150 -4.09 -7.74 15.83
CA HIS A 150 -4.03 -8.95 16.64
C HIS A 150 -3.04 -8.79 17.79
N LEU A 151 -3.41 -9.28 18.98
CA LEU A 151 -2.51 -9.29 20.13
C LEU A 151 -1.29 -10.19 19.82
N ARG A 152 -0.10 -9.61 19.80
CA ARG A 152 1.16 -10.28 19.47
C ARG A 152 2.30 -9.72 20.31
N SER A 153 3.32 -10.52 20.54
CA SER A 153 4.58 -10.05 21.09
C SER A 153 5.40 -9.40 19.97
N ILE A 154 5.44 -8.08 19.94
CA ILE A 154 6.15 -7.33 18.90
C ILE A 154 7.64 -7.27 19.25
N ALA A 155 8.48 -7.85 18.39
CA ALA A 155 9.94 -7.81 18.50
C ALA A 155 10.54 -6.69 17.63
N ASP A 156 10.03 -6.51 16.40
CA ASP A 156 10.46 -5.49 15.43
C ASP A 156 9.32 -5.19 14.46
N VAL A 157 9.24 -3.96 13.96
CA VAL A 157 8.22 -3.55 12.97
C VAL A 157 8.79 -3.42 11.55
N SER A 158 10.06 -3.76 11.37
CA SER A 158 10.74 -3.68 10.08
C SER A 158 10.09 -4.61 9.04
N GLY A 159 9.76 -4.08 7.87
CA GLY A 159 9.12 -4.84 6.78
C GLY A 159 7.61 -5.07 6.92
N ALA A 160 6.98 -4.64 8.04
CA ALA A 160 5.54 -4.82 8.22
C ALA A 160 4.72 -4.12 7.12
N GLY A 161 5.08 -2.88 6.76
CA GLY A 161 4.44 -2.11 5.68
C GLY A 161 4.56 -2.79 4.33
N ASP A 162 5.74 -3.31 4.01
CA ASP A 162 6.05 -4.03 2.78
C ASP A 162 5.24 -5.33 2.69
N THR A 163 5.12 -6.03 3.82
CA THR A 163 4.31 -7.25 3.93
C THR A 163 2.82 -6.95 3.70
N VAL A 164 2.30 -5.89 4.34
CA VAL A 164 0.89 -5.49 4.18
C VAL A 164 0.57 -5.16 2.72
N VAL A 165 1.39 -4.34 2.04
CA VAL A 165 1.10 -3.98 0.64
C VAL A 165 1.24 -5.18 -0.29
N SER A 166 2.20 -6.06 -0.06
CA SER A 166 2.42 -7.25 -0.87
C SER A 166 1.25 -8.23 -0.77
N LEU A 167 0.82 -8.60 0.45
CA LEU A 167 -0.32 -9.47 0.66
C LEU A 167 -1.62 -8.86 0.16
N ALA A 168 -1.86 -7.56 0.43
CA ALA A 168 -3.01 -6.86 -0.09
C ALA A 168 -3.07 -6.92 -1.62
N THR A 169 -1.94 -6.75 -2.29
CA THR A 169 -1.88 -6.79 -3.75
C THR A 169 -2.18 -8.18 -4.30
N ILE A 170 -1.67 -9.25 -3.67
CA ILE A 170 -1.98 -10.63 -4.03
C ILE A 170 -3.48 -10.89 -3.89
N CYS A 171 -4.07 -10.50 -2.75
CA CYS A 171 -5.51 -10.66 -2.49
C CYS A 171 -6.36 -9.89 -3.52
N LEU A 172 -5.95 -8.68 -3.89
CA LEU A 172 -6.63 -7.89 -4.93
C LEU A 172 -6.55 -8.55 -6.31
N ALA A 173 -5.40 -9.08 -6.69
CA ALA A 173 -5.21 -9.81 -7.94
C ALA A 173 -6.08 -11.08 -8.02
N LEU A 174 -6.40 -11.67 -6.84
CA LEU A 174 -7.33 -12.80 -6.72
C LEU A 174 -8.81 -12.36 -6.66
N GLY A 175 -9.11 -11.08 -6.71
CA GLY A 175 -10.48 -10.55 -6.69
C GLY A 175 -11.17 -10.59 -5.32
N MET A 176 -10.41 -10.64 -4.23
CA MET A 176 -10.95 -10.66 -2.88
C MET A 176 -11.59 -9.32 -2.50
N LYS A 177 -12.54 -9.36 -1.57
CA LYS A 177 -13.23 -8.15 -1.07
C LYS A 177 -12.29 -7.31 -0.18
N PRO A 178 -12.45 -5.97 -0.14
CA PRO A 178 -11.57 -5.08 0.64
C PRO A 178 -11.45 -5.43 2.13
N ALA A 179 -12.53 -5.90 2.76
CA ALA A 179 -12.49 -6.36 4.15
C ALA A 179 -11.56 -7.59 4.33
N GLU A 180 -11.65 -8.57 3.42
CA GLU A 180 -10.79 -9.76 3.41
C GLU A 180 -9.34 -9.38 3.13
N VAL A 181 -9.11 -8.51 2.12
CA VAL A 181 -7.78 -7.95 1.81
C VAL A 181 -7.15 -7.31 3.05
N ALA A 182 -7.92 -6.48 3.76
CA ALA A 182 -7.45 -5.81 4.97
C ALA A 182 -7.15 -6.79 6.10
N ALA A 183 -8.01 -7.77 6.34
CA ALA A 183 -7.84 -8.76 7.40
C ALA A 183 -6.58 -9.61 7.17
N ILE A 184 -6.42 -10.16 5.96
CA ILE A 184 -5.27 -11.03 5.62
C ILE A 184 -3.96 -10.25 5.67
N SER A 185 -3.94 -9.05 5.10
CA SER A 185 -2.72 -8.22 5.11
C SER A 185 -2.36 -7.74 6.53
N ASN A 186 -3.36 -7.44 7.38
CA ASN A 186 -3.13 -7.11 8.80
C ASN A 186 -2.56 -8.30 9.59
N LEU A 187 -3.06 -9.53 9.36
CA LEU A 187 -2.49 -10.75 9.94
C LEU A 187 -1.02 -10.93 9.55
N GLY A 188 -0.71 -10.85 8.25
CA GLY A 188 0.65 -11.03 7.76
C GLY A 188 1.59 -9.93 8.24
N GLY A 189 1.17 -8.68 8.24
CA GLY A 189 1.92 -7.56 8.80
C GLY A 189 2.22 -7.76 10.29
N GLY A 190 1.24 -8.24 11.06
CA GLY A 190 1.43 -8.59 12.47
C GLY A 190 2.37 -9.79 12.67
N GLN A 191 2.30 -10.80 11.80
CA GLN A 191 3.14 -12.00 11.90
C GLN A 191 4.63 -11.67 11.77
N VAL A 192 5.03 -10.84 10.81
CA VAL A 192 6.45 -10.51 10.63
C VAL A 192 6.99 -9.65 11.77
N CYS A 193 6.13 -8.90 12.47
CA CYS A 193 6.53 -8.12 13.64
C CYS A 193 6.92 -8.97 14.87
N GLU A 194 6.63 -10.27 14.88
CA GLU A 194 7.02 -11.18 15.97
C GLU A 194 8.52 -11.56 15.94
N SER A 195 9.20 -11.25 14.85
CA SER A 195 10.61 -11.58 14.63
C SER A 195 11.47 -10.33 14.52
N VAL A 196 12.76 -10.44 14.93
CA VAL A 196 13.72 -9.35 14.77
C VAL A 196 14.20 -9.29 13.31
N GLY A 197 14.26 -8.09 12.75
CA GLY A 197 14.69 -7.83 11.38
C GLY A 197 13.60 -8.13 10.34
N VAL A 198 13.96 -8.07 9.06
CA VAL A 198 13.04 -8.32 7.94
C VAL A 198 12.97 -9.81 7.68
N VAL A 199 11.79 -10.40 7.89
CA VAL A 199 11.53 -11.82 7.69
C VAL A 199 10.37 -12.03 6.71
N PRO A 200 10.36 -13.12 5.92
CA PRO A 200 9.22 -13.46 5.08
C PRO A 200 8.04 -13.94 5.92
N VAL A 201 6.82 -13.74 5.42
CA VAL A 201 5.60 -14.34 5.98
C VAL A 201 5.70 -15.86 5.92
N ASN A 202 5.28 -16.52 6.99
CA ASN A 202 5.10 -17.98 7.00
C ASN A 202 3.69 -18.32 6.47
N PRO A 203 3.59 -18.92 5.27
CA PRO A 203 2.28 -19.17 4.64
C PRO A 203 1.39 -20.11 5.44
N GLU A 204 1.96 -21.14 6.06
CA GLU A 204 1.18 -22.12 6.83
C GLU A 204 0.62 -21.51 8.11
N LYS A 205 1.38 -20.67 8.79
CA LYS A 205 0.90 -19.92 9.96
C LYS A 205 -0.18 -18.93 9.54
N LEU A 206 0.04 -18.17 8.45
CA LEU A 206 -0.95 -17.22 7.93
C LEU A 206 -2.27 -17.93 7.59
N LYS A 207 -2.19 -19.04 6.85
CA LYS A 207 -3.36 -19.86 6.50
C LYS A 207 -4.13 -20.34 7.74
N LYS A 208 -3.43 -20.82 8.75
CA LYS A 208 -4.05 -21.26 10.02
C LYS A 208 -4.76 -20.12 10.73
N GLU A 209 -4.14 -18.94 10.79
CA GLU A 209 -4.72 -17.75 11.40
C GLU A 209 -5.94 -17.24 10.61
N MET A 210 -5.86 -17.25 9.27
CA MET A 210 -7.00 -16.89 8.40
C MET A 210 -8.22 -17.77 8.63
N LEU A 211 -8.05 -19.09 8.82
CA LEU A 211 -9.13 -20.01 9.08
C LEU A 211 -9.81 -19.81 10.44
N SER A 212 -9.17 -19.07 11.35
CA SER A 212 -9.74 -18.70 12.65
C SER A 212 -10.47 -17.35 12.64
N LEU A 213 -10.48 -16.64 11.51
CA LEU A 213 -11.24 -15.41 11.35
C LEU A 213 -12.71 -15.75 11.05
N ASP A 214 -13.60 -15.21 11.85
CA ASP A 214 -15.05 -15.18 11.54
C ASP A 214 -15.29 -13.97 10.61
N PHE A 215 -15.51 -14.22 9.32
CA PHE A 215 -15.87 -13.21 8.30
C PHE A 215 -17.39 -13.08 8.17
#